data_85977f2c09a153e3f7fb9c2a9898013e
#
_entry.id   85977f2c09a153e3f7fb9c2a9898013e
#
_cell.length_a   1.000
_cell.length_b   1.000
_cell.length_c   1.000
_cell.angle_alpha   90.00
_cell.angle_beta   90.00
_cell.angle_gamma   90.00
#
_symmetry.space_group_name_H-M   'P 1'
#
loop_
_entity.id
_entity.type
_entity.pdbx_description
1 polymer ?
#
loop_
_entity_poly.entity_id
_entity_poly.type
_entity_poly.pdbx_seq_one_letter_code
_entity_poly.pdbx_strand_id
1 'polypeptide(L)'
;MSAMLLLFVCLILGTVVARFAKPPAGIVQGINWWVLNVALPALVLELIPKVTFDPQLWFPVAAMWLTFGGAWLLFGLLGPRLGWSRQRTGALILVCGLGNTAYMGYPLIEALHGKPGLALAVVADQIGAFPVLASAGIVVASLYSGRAPQPRLIARRIATFPAFVALVIGIVVGLLGGWPELLNGVFAPIGATLTPLALFSVGLQFGFHPGHRQWGAASWGLGWKLLLAPLLCWVLGAITGVGGLVLTVGVLQAAMGPMVSAAILADEYELEPTLANTVLGVGIVLSLITIPLGNLLLGG
;
A
#
# COMPACT_ATOMS: atom_id res chain seq x y z
N MET A 1 -14.75 -17.18 -4.25
CA MET A 1 -15.50 -17.11 -2.97
C MET A 1 -14.63 -17.46 -1.76
N SER A 2 -13.79 -18.50 -1.78
CA SER A 2 -12.93 -18.87 -0.64
C SER A 2 -11.88 -17.81 -0.25
N ALA A 3 -11.25 -17.13 -1.22
CA ALA A 3 -10.25 -16.10 -0.96
C ALA A 3 -10.84 -14.84 -0.27
N MET A 4 -12.02 -14.39 -0.72
CA MET A 4 -12.73 -13.28 -0.06
C MET A 4 -13.16 -13.65 1.36
N LEU A 5 -13.64 -14.89 1.58
CA LEU A 5 -13.97 -15.37 2.91
C LEU A 5 -12.74 -15.39 3.83
N LEU A 6 -11.59 -15.89 3.35
CA LEU A 6 -10.33 -15.88 4.08
C LEU A 6 -9.95 -14.47 4.53
N LEU A 7 -10.09 -13.48 3.64
CA LEU A 7 -9.81 -12.08 3.93
C LEU A 7 -10.62 -11.57 5.12
N PHE A 8 -11.94 -11.73 5.08
CA PHE A 8 -12.81 -11.29 6.17
C PHE A 8 -12.55 -12.06 7.46
N VAL A 9 -12.35 -13.38 7.38
CA VAL A 9 -12.05 -14.22 8.55
C VAL A 9 -10.77 -13.76 9.23
N CYS A 10 -9.67 -13.56 8.51
CA CYS A 10 -8.40 -13.13 9.10
C CYS A 10 -8.50 -11.74 9.74
N LEU A 11 -9.17 -10.79 9.07
CA LEU A 11 -9.38 -9.44 9.59
C LEU A 11 -10.23 -9.45 10.86
N ILE A 12 -11.35 -10.17 10.85
CA ILE A 12 -12.25 -10.31 12.01
C ILE A 12 -11.54 -11.00 13.16
N LEU A 13 -10.82 -12.10 12.90
CA LEU A 13 -10.05 -12.81 13.93
C LEU A 13 -9.02 -11.88 14.58
N GLY A 14 -8.26 -11.10 13.79
CA GLY A 14 -7.33 -10.11 14.33
C GLY A 14 -8.02 -9.12 15.26
N THR A 15 -9.16 -8.57 14.83
CA THR A 15 -9.95 -7.61 15.63
C THR A 15 -10.51 -8.25 16.90
N VAL A 16 -11.02 -9.47 16.83
CA VAL A 16 -11.53 -10.23 17.99
C VAL A 16 -10.42 -10.54 18.98
N VAL A 17 -9.26 -11.00 18.50
CA VAL A 17 -8.10 -11.28 19.34
C VAL A 17 -7.61 -10.01 20.03
N ALA A 18 -7.51 -8.89 19.33
CA ALA A 18 -7.11 -7.62 19.93
C ALA A 18 -8.06 -7.18 21.06
N ARG A 19 -9.36 -7.42 20.88
CA ARG A 19 -10.38 -6.97 21.83
C ARG A 19 -10.56 -7.89 23.04
N PHE A 20 -10.45 -9.20 22.85
CA PHE A 20 -10.84 -10.19 23.88
C PHE A 20 -9.69 -11.04 24.40
N ALA A 21 -8.62 -11.29 23.63
CA ALA A 21 -7.58 -12.23 24.01
C ALA A 21 -6.33 -11.58 24.65
N LYS A 22 -6.24 -10.23 24.68
CA LYS A 22 -5.08 -9.48 25.19
C LYS A 22 -3.75 -10.05 24.68
N PRO A 23 -3.47 -9.95 23.38
CA PRO A 23 -2.30 -10.57 22.78
C PRO A 23 -1.01 -10.05 23.42
N PRO A 24 0.10 -10.84 23.41
CA PRO A 24 1.37 -10.43 23.97
C PRO A 24 1.88 -9.12 23.36
N ALA A 25 2.57 -8.32 24.17
CA ALA A 25 3.26 -7.14 23.65
C ALA A 25 4.24 -7.54 22.54
N GLY A 26 4.24 -6.78 21.42
CA GLY A 26 5.13 -7.04 20.30
C GLY A 26 4.61 -8.03 19.24
N ILE A 27 3.42 -8.63 19.41
CA ILE A 27 2.88 -9.58 18.41
C ILE A 27 2.70 -8.93 17.03
N VAL A 28 2.21 -7.70 16.98
CA VAL A 28 2.03 -6.94 15.73
C VAL A 28 3.39 -6.71 15.05
N GLN A 29 4.39 -6.29 15.83
CA GLN A 29 5.74 -6.07 15.35
C GLN A 29 6.36 -7.37 14.83
N GLY A 30 6.18 -8.49 15.53
CA GLY A 30 6.69 -9.81 15.11
C GLY A 30 6.04 -10.29 13.80
N ILE A 31 4.72 -10.18 13.68
CA ILE A 31 3.99 -10.53 12.45
C ILE A 31 4.43 -9.63 11.29
N ASN A 32 4.48 -8.31 11.51
CA ASN A 32 4.91 -7.36 10.48
C ASN A 32 6.37 -7.60 10.05
N TRP A 33 7.24 -7.95 11.01
CA TRP A 33 8.62 -8.33 10.69
C TRP A 33 8.67 -9.56 9.76
N TRP A 34 7.92 -10.62 10.08
CA TRP A 34 7.82 -11.81 9.21
C TRP A 34 7.29 -11.45 7.83
N VAL A 35 6.18 -10.71 7.78
CA VAL A 35 5.56 -10.30 6.51
C VAL A 35 6.54 -9.54 5.63
N LEU A 36 7.25 -8.54 6.18
CA LEU A 36 8.12 -7.68 5.39
C LEU A 36 9.49 -8.30 5.06
N ASN A 37 10.03 -9.16 5.95
CA ASN A 37 11.38 -9.68 5.79
C ASN A 37 11.45 -11.11 5.25
N VAL A 38 10.35 -11.86 5.29
CA VAL A 38 10.32 -13.28 4.88
C VAL A 38 9.24 -13.53 3.83
N ALA A 39 7.97 -13.29 4.18
CA ALA A 39 6.86 -13.66 3.29
C ALA A 39 6.82 -12.80 2.02
N LEU A 40 7.00 -11.47 2.14
CA LEU A 40 7.00 -10.56 0.99
C LEU A 40 8.19 -10.82 0.04
N PRO A 41 9.44 -10.95 0.49
CA PRO A 41 10.54 -11.37 -0.38
C PRO A 41 10.29 -12.71 -1.08
N ALA A 42 9.76 -13.71 -0.38
CA ALA A 42 9.44 -15.00 -0.97
C ALA A 42 8.35 -14.88 -2.06
N LEU A 43 7.30 -14.09 -1.81
CA LEU A 43 6.26 -13.81 -2.79
C LEU A 43 6.81 -13.11 -4.03
N VAL A 44 7.70 -12.12 -3.85
CA VAL A 44 8.36 -11.41 -4.94
C VAL A 44 9.22 -12.38 -5.77
N LEU A 45 10.01 -13.25 -5.12
CA LEU A 45 10.81 -14.28 -5.80
C LEU A 45 9.95 -15.32 -6.52
N GLU A 46 8.75 -15.62 -6.03
CA GLU A 46 7.81 -16.54 -6.70
C GLU A 46 7.22 -15.91 -7.97
N LEU A 47 6.77 -14.64 -7.88
CA LEU A 47 5.93 -14.04 -8.91
C LEU A 47 6.72 -13.27 -9.98
N ILE A 48 7.72 -12.48 -9.59
CA ILE A 48 8.43 -11.58 -10.51
C ILE A 48 9.13 -12.32 -11.66
N PRO A 49 9.78 -13.49 -11.45
CA PRO A 49 10.37 -14.20 -12.57
C PRO A 49 9.38 -14.69 -13.62
N LYS A 50 8.09 -14.77 -13.28
CA LYS A 50 7.00 -15.21 -14.16
C LYS A 50 6.26 -14.05 -14.84
N VAL A 51 6.57 -12.81 -14.48
CA VAL A 51 5.95 -11.63 -15.09
C VAL A 51 6.47 -11.49 -16.52
N THR A 52 5.56 -11.55 -17.49
CA THR A 52 5.89 -11.23 -18.88
C THR A 52 6.04 -9.73 -19.02
N PHE A 53 7.10 -9.29 -19.70
CA PHE A 53 7.33 -7.88 -19.99
C PHE A 53 6.27 -7.37 -20.97
N ASP A 54 5.20 -6.76 -20.41
CA ASP A 54 4.19 -6.03 -21.17
C ASP A 54 4.58 -4.54 -21.18
N PRO A 55 4.56 -3.87 -22.35
CA PRO A 55 4.78 -2.42 -22.42
C PRO A 55 3.87 -1.61 -21.50
N GLN A 56 2.70 -2.14 -21.12
CA GLN A 56 1.77 -1.44 -20.21
C GLN A 56 2.15 -1.49 -18.72
N LEU A 57 3.17 -2.26 -18.32
CA LEU A 57 3.60 -2.38 -16.91
C LEU A 57 4.06 -1.06 -16.27
N TRP A 58 4.36 -0.04 -17.08
CA TRP A 58 4.62 1.31 -16.55
C TRP A 58 3.43 1.90 -15.81
N PHE A 59 2.21 1.54 -16.22
CA PHE A 59 0.98 2.16 -15.72
C PHE A 59 0.73 1.93 -14.22
N PRO A 60 0.74 0.69 -13.67
CA PRO A 60 0.56 0.49 -12.24
C PRO A 60 1.64 1.18 -11.41
N VAL A 61 2.86 1.32 -11.93
CA VAL A 61 3.94 2.08 -11.30
C VAL A 61 3.61 3.58 -11.30
N ALA A 62 3.28 4.13 -12.49
CA ALA A 62 2.93 5.54 -12.64
C ALA A 62 1.70 5.93 -11.80
N ALA A 63 0.71 5.03 -11.65
CA ALA A 63 -0.46 5.24 -10.81
C ALA A 63 -0.08 5.52 -9.35
N MET A 64 0.94 4.84 -8.80
CA MET A 64 1.40 5.09 -7.43
C MET A 64 2.08 6.45 -7.30
N TRP A 65 2.95 6.81 -8.25
CA TRP A 65 3.60 8.11 -8.28
C TRP A 65 2.60 9.25 -8.50
N LEU A 66 1.61 9.05 -9.36
CA LEU A 66 0.54 10.01 -9.64
C LEU A 66 -0.35 10.22 -8.41
N THR A 67 -0.70 9.14 -7.70
CA THR A 67 -1.48 9.22 -6.45
C THR A 67 -0.74 10.05 -5.40
N PHE A 68 0.56 9.81 -5.22
CA PHE A 68 1.37 10.56 -4.26
C PHE A 68 1.61 12.01 -4.69
N GLY A 69 2.04 12.20 -5.93
CA GLY A 69 2.31 13.54 -6.49
C GLY A 69 1.07 14.41 -6.51
N GLY A 70 -0.08 13.82 -6.86
CA GLY A 70 -1.38 14.49 -6.83
C GLY A 70 -1.81 14.88 -5.40
N ALA A 71 -1.59 14.00 -4.41
CA ALA A 71 -1.82 14.34 -3.00
C ALA A 71 -0.91 15.49 -2.55
N TRP A 72 0.37 15.44 -2.93
CA TRP A 72 1.32 16.51 -2.60
C TRP A 72 0.91 17.85 -3.21
N LEU A 73 0.54 17.85 -4.49
CA LEU A 73 0.06 19.03 -5.18
C LEU A 73 -1.25 19.55 -4.54
N LEU A 74 -2.24 18.69 -4.38
CA LEU A 74 -3.56 19.05 -3.86
C LEU A 74 -3.46 19.64 -2.44
N PHE A 75 -2.88 18.90 -1.50
CA PHE A 75 -2.80 19.32 -0.11
C PHE A 75 -1.76 20.41 0.11
N GLY A 76 -0.69 20.45 -0.68
CA GLY A 76 0.27 21.54 -0.69
C GLY A 76 -0.34 22.88 -1.09
N LEU A 77 -1.32 22.87 -2.02
CA LEU A 77 -2.06 24.04 -2.46
C LEU A 77 -3.24 24.40 -1.54
N LEU A 78 -4.00 23.37 -1.10
CA LEU A 78 -5.18 23.59 -0.26
C LEU A 78 -4.82 23.90 1.20
N GLY A 79 -3.78 23.28 1.74
CA GLY A 79 -3.40 23.44 3.13
C GLY A 79 -3.26 24.90 3.57
N PRO A 80 -2.42 25.71 2.89
CA PRO A 80 -2.30 27.13 3.20
C PRO A 80 -3.61 27.92 3.04
N ARG A 81 -4.43 27.59 2.01
CA ARG A 81 -5.72 28.27 1.77
C ARG A 81 -6.77 27.95 2.82
N LEU A 82 -6.72 26.77 3.42
CA LEU A 82 -7.61 26.31 4.49
C LEU A 82 -7.07 26.62 5.89
N GLY A 83 -5.92 27.32 5.99
CA GLY A 83 -5.28 27.64 7.26
C GLY A 83 -4.74 26.42 8.02
N TRP A 84 -4.40 25.34 7.32
CA TRP A 84 -3.83 24.13 7.94
C TRP A 84 -2.37 24.34 8.33
N SER A 85 -1.97 23.72 9.44
CA SER A 85 -0.57 23.67 9.84
C SER A 85 0.27 22.91 8.81
N ARG A 86 1.58 23.16 8.80
CA ARG A 86 2.51 22.38 7.96
C ARG A 86 2.44 20.88 8.32
N GLN A 87 2.37 20.57 9.61
CA GLN A 87 2.28 19.20 10.12
C GLN A 87 1.02 18.50 9.61
N ARG A 88 -0.14 19.18 9.65
CA ARG A 88 -1.42 18.67 9.10
C ARG A 88 -1.33 18.40 7.62
N THR A 89 -0.79 19.34 6.87
CA THR A 89 -0.61 19.19 5.42
C THR A 89 0.30 18.01 5.09
N GLY A 90 1.44 17.89 5.78
CA GLY A 90 2.38 16.78 5.62
C GLY A 90 1.76 15.43 5.97
N ALA A 91 0.99 15.35 7.05
CA ALA A 91 0.27 14.13 7.42
C ALA A 91 -0.68 13.66 6.30
N LEU A 92 -1.51 14.58 5.76
CA LEU A 92 -2.45 14.24 4.69
C LEU A 92 -1.73 13.83 3.40
N ILE A 93 -0.64 14.49 3.04
CA ILE A 93 0.16 14.10 1.87
C ILE A 93 0.66 12.67 2.03
N LEU A 94 1.20 12.31 3.19
CA LEU A 94 1.73 10.97 3.43
C LEU A 94 0.63 9.91 3.44
N VAL A 95 -0.38 10.04 4.31
CA VAL A 95 -1.37 8.98 4.50
C VAL A 95 -2.36 8.87 3.34
N CYS A 96 -2.60 9.96 2.60
CA CYS A 96 -3.50 9.95 1.46
C CYS A 96 -2.78 9.82 0.11
N GLY A 97 -1.47 10.08 0.06
CA GLY A 97 -0.63 9.83 -1.10
C GLY A 97 -0.17 8.38 -1.22
N LEU A 98 -0.09 7.65 -0.11
CA LEU A 98 0.42 6.28 -0.07
C LEU A 98 -0.71 5.29 0.25
N GLY A 99 -0.90 4.31 -0.63
CA GLY A 99 -1.87 3.23 -0.46
C GLY A 99 -1.29 2.01 0.24
N ASN A 100 -2.14 1.29 0.96
CA ASN A 100 -1.79 0.01 1.60
C ASN A 100 -1.78 -1.13 0.56
N THR A 101 -0.87 -1.01 -0.40
CA THR A 101 -0.75 -1.85 -1.59
C THR A 101 -0.32 -3.28 -1.28
N ALA A 102 0.45 -3.49 -0.19
CA ALA A 102 0.90 -4.82 0.21
C ALA A 102 -0.07 -5.51 1.19
N TYR A 103 -0.34 -4.92 2.38
CA TYR A 103 -1.13 -5.60 3.42
C TYR A 103 -2.61 -5.76 3.08
N MET A 104 -3.18 -4.80 2.35
CA MET A 104 -4.58 -4.87 1.89
C MET A 104 -4.65 -5.16 0.39
N GLY A 105 -3.76 -4.55 -0.38
CA GLY A 105 -3.78 -4.63 -1.84
C GLY A 105 -3.55 -6.06 -2.35
N TYR A 106 -2.51 -6.75 -1.88
CA TYR A 106 -2.23 -8.11 -2.34
C TYR A 106 -3.38 -9.07 -2.04
N PRO A 107 -3.89 -9.17 -0.80
CA PRO A 107 -5.03 -10.04 -0.50
C PRO A 107 -6.28 -9.72 -1.31
N LEU A 108 -6.62 -8.43 -1.47
CA LEU A 108 -7.81 -8.00 -2.21
C LEU A 108 -7.66 -8.28 -3.70
N ILE A 109 -6.52 -7.93 -4.30
CA ILE A 109 -6.29 -8.18 -5.72
C ILE A 109 -6.21 -9.68 -6.01
N GLU A 110 -5.55 -10.47 -5.16
CA GLU A 110 -5.51 -11.93 -5.31
C GLU A 110 -6.91 -12.55 -5.23
N ALA A 111 -7.74 -12.06 -4.31
CA ALA A 111 -9.13 -12.53 -4.16
C ALA A 111 -10.01 -12.19 -5.35
N LEU A 112 -9.79 -11.05 -6.01
CA LEU A 112 -10.57 -10.56 -7.14
C LEU A 112 -10.05 -11.11 -8.49
N HIS A 113 -8.73 -11.16 -8.67
CA HIS A 113 -8.09 -11.41 -9.97
C HIS A 113 -7.06 -12.55 -9.96
N GLY A 114 -6.94 -13.28 -8.85
CA GLY A 114 -6.01 -14.41 -8.72
C GLY A 114 -4.53 -14.01 -8.84
N LYS A 115 -3.68 -15.01 -9.09
CA LYS A 115 -2.22 -14.82 -9.21
C LYS A 115 -1.79 -13.84 -10.30
N PRO A 116 -2.44 -13.78 -11.49
CA PRO A 116 -2.07 -12.76 -12.50
C PRO A 116 -2.26 -11.33 -11.99
N GLY A 117 -3.37 -11.05 -11.31
CA GLY A 117 -3.59 -9.75 -10.67
C GLY A 117 -2.59 -9.46 -9.56
N LEU A 118 -2.31 -10.48 -8.72
CA LEU A 118 -1.33 -10.36 -7.63
C LEU A 118 0.07 -10.01 -8.16
N ALA A 119 0.51 -10.59 -9.28
CA ALA A 119 1.79 -10.28 -9.88
C ALA A 119 1.88 -8.79 -10.31
N LEU A 120 0.82 -8.24 -10.91
CA LEU A 120 0.74 -6.82 -11.24
C LEU A 120 0.70 -5.93 -9.98
N ALA A 121 0.00 -6.37 -8.93
CA ALA A 121 -0.02 -5.67 -7.65
C ALA A 121 1.37 -5.61 -7.01
N VAL A 122 2.18 -6.68 -7.12
CA VAL A 122 3.58 -6.70 -6.67
C VAL A 122 4.42 -5.70 -7.46
N VAL A 123 4.23 -5.59 -8.78
CA VAL A 123 4.91 -4.58 -9.61
C VAL A 123 4.53 -3.16 -9.14
N ALA A 124 3.23 -2.88 -8.97
CA ALA A 124 2.75 -1.58 -8.49
C ALA A 124 3.35 -1.19 -7.13
N ASP A 125 3.46 -2.16 -6.22
CA ASP A 125 3.98 -1.93 -4.87
C ASP A 125 5.51 -1.78 -4.88
N GLN A 126 6.24 -2.75 -5.43
CA GLN A 126 7.70 -2.84 -5.31
C GLN A 126 8.44 -1.81 -6.16
N ILE A 127 7.90 -1.42 -7.31
CA ILE A 127 8.49 -0.42 -8.22
C ILE A 127 7.80 0.94 -8.07
N GLY A 128 6.56 0.95 -7.59
CA GLY A 128 5.76 2.16 -7.37
C GLY A 128 5.70 2.60 -5.92
N ALA A 129 4.80 2.02 -5.12
CA ALA A 129 4.46 2.53 -3.79
C ALA A 129 5.64 2.52 -2.79
N PHE A 130 6.43 1.44 -2.76
CA PHE A 130 7.58 1.36 -1.86
C PHE A 130 8.68 2.40 -2.18
N PRO A 131 9.14 2.57 -3.43
CA PRO A 131 10.10 3.64 -3.76
C PRO A 131 9.53 5.03 -3.46
N VAL A 132 8.25 5.28 -3.70
CA VAL A 132 7.59 6.55 -3.33
C VAL A 132 7.67 6.78 -1.83
N LEU A 133 7.30 5.79 -1.00
CA LEU A 133 7.41 5.87 0.46
C LEU A 133 8.84 6.15 0.91
N ALA A 134 9.79 5.34 0.40
CA ALA A 134 11.18 5.37 0.83
C ALA A 134 11.97 6.59 0.31
N SER A 135 11.46 7.31 -0.67
CA SER A 135 12.09 8.52 -1.23
C SER A 135 11.24 9.77 -1.00
N ALA A 136 10.25 10.00 -1.85
CA ALA A 136 9.40 11.20 -1.81
C ALA A 136 8.62 11.31 -0.48
N GLY A 137 8.19 10.19 0.10
CA GLY A 137 7.55 10.15 1.42
C GLY A 137 8.46 10.69 2.52
N ILE A 138 9.73 10.23 2.58
CA ILE A 138 10.71 10.73 3.56
C ILE A 138 11.04 12.22 3.31
N VAL A 139 11.12 12.63 2.04
CA VAL A 139 11.33 14.05 1.69
C VAL A 139 10.17 14.90 2.21
N VAL A 140 8.93 14.51 1.95
CA VAL A 140 7.73 15.20 2.48
C VAL A 140 7.74 15.23 3.99
N ALA A 141 7.98 14.08 4.65
CA ALA A 141 8.05 14.01 6.11
C ALA A 141 9.08 14.99 6.68
N SER A 142 10.27 15.04 6.09
CA SER A 142 11.33 15.94 6.50
C SER A 142 10.97 17.42 6.28
N LEU A 143 10.50 17.77 5.08
CA LEU A 143 10.15 19.14 4.73
C LEU A 143 9.05 19.70 5.63
N TYR A 144 7.98 18.92 5.88
CA TYR A 144 6.81 19.40 6.65
C TYR A 144 7.03 19.34 8.16
N SER A 145 7.98 18.55 8.66
CA SER A 145 8.44 18.57 10.05
C SER A 145 9.54 19.62 10.34
N GLY A 146 10.08 20.26 9.31
CA GLY A 146 11.19 21.21 9.45
C GLY A 146 12.57 20.53 9.59
N ARG A 147 12.68 19.22 9.33
CA ARG A 147 13.94 18.47 9.34
C ARG A 147 14.55 18.44 7.95
N ALA A 148 15.88 18.32 7.86
CA ALA A 148 16.57 18.19 6.58
C ALA A 148 16.48 16.75 6.06
N PRO A 149 16.10 16.53 4.78
CA PRO A 149 16.15 15.20 4.17
C PRO A 149 17.58 14.66 4.11
N GLN A 150 17.76 13.38 4.38
CA GLN A 150 19.06 12.70 4.33
C GLN A 150 19.14 11.73 3.15
N PRO A 151 19.66 12.14 1.97
CA PRO A 151 19.65 11.32 0.75
C PRO A 151 20.37 9.97 0.93
N ARG A 152 21.45 9.95 1.72
CA ARG A 152 22.21 8.72 2.01
C ARG A 152 21.38 7.69 2.78
N LEU A 153 20.56 8.15 3.72
CA LEU A 153 19.65 7.28 4.47
C LEU A 153 18.53 6.72 3.57
N ILE A 154 17.99 7.56 2.69
CA ILE A 154 16.99 7.18 1.69
C ILE A 154 17.55 6.07 0.79
N ALA A 155 18.69 6.29 0.17
CA ALA A 155 19.31 5.31 -0.71
C ALA A 155 19.60 3.98 0.02
N ARG A 156 20.09 4.05 1.25
CA ARG A 156 20.34 2.85 2.08
C ARG A 156 19.03 2.10 2.38
N ARG A 157 17.97 2.79 2.79
CA ARG A 157 16.66 2.15 3.09
C ARG A 157 16.12 1.39 1.87
N ILE A 158 16.21 1.96 0.68
CA ILE A 158 15.77 1.29 -0.55
C ILE A 158 16.66 0.07 -0.83
N ALA A 159 17.97 0.25 -0.86
CA ALA A 159 18.93 -0.79 -1.25
C ALA A 159 18.95 -1.99 -0.27
N THR A 160 18.64 -1.77 1.01
CA THR A 160 18.67 -2.82 2.05
C THR A 160 17.29 -3.42 2.34
N PHE A 161 16.23 -2.96 1.69
CA PHE A 161 14.90 -3.53 1.91
C PHE A 161 14.80 -4.93 1.29
N PRO A 162 14.49 -5.99 2.08
CA PRO A 162 14.58 -7.36 1.61
C PRO A 162 13.74 -7.65 0.37
N ALA A 163 12.53 -7.09 0.29
CA ALA A 163 11.66 -7.30 -0.87
C ALA A 163 12.18 -6.57 -2.13
N PHE A 164 12.87 -5.43 -1.98
CA PHE A 164 13.52 -4.77 -3.12
C PHE A 164 14.73 -5.57 -3.63
N VAL A 165 15.51 -6.15 -2.73
CA VAL A 165 16.60 -7.07 -3.09
C VAL A 165 16.01 -8.30 -3.82
N ALA A 166 14.93 -8.88 -3.28
CA ALA A 166 14.21 -9.98 -3.92
C ALA A 166 13.66 -9.60 -5.31
N LEU A 167 13.18 -8.36 -5.49
CA LEU A 167 12.77 -7.84 -6.81
C LEU A 167 13.91 -7.88 -7.82
N VAL A 168 15.07 -7.34 -7.45
CA VAL A 168 16.25 -7.33 -8.34
C VAL A 168 16.67 -8.77 -8.71
N ILE A 169 16.73 -9.65 -7.71
CA ILE A 169 17.04 -11.08 -7.94
C ILE A 169 15.98 -11.71 -8.83
N GLY A 170 14.69 -11.48 -8.57
CA GLY A 170 13.56 -12.02 -9.34
C GLY A 170 13.58 -11.59 -10.80
N ILE A 171 13.91 -10.33 -11.08
CA ILE A 171 14.07 -9.83 -12.46
C ILE A 171 15.24 -10.55 -13.15
N VAL A 172 16.41 -10.63 -12.51
CA VAL A 172 17.58 -11.31 -13.09
C VAL A 172 17.27 -12.77 -13.39
N VAL A 173 16.67 -13.49 -12.43
CA VAL A 173 16.27 -14.88 -12.62
C VAL A 173 15.24 -15.06 -13.72
N GLY A 174 14.26 -14.16 -13.80
CA GLY A 174 13.26 -14.17 -14.88
C GLY A 174 13.91 -14.05 -16.27
N LEU A 175 14.89 -13.15 -16.41
CA LEU A 175 15.67 -13.00 -17.65
C LEU A 175 16.54 -14.23 -17.99
N LEU A 176 16.92 -15.02 -16.99
CA LEU A 176 17.70 -16.25 -17.15
C LEU A 176 16.83 -17.50 -17.36
N GLY A 177 15.50 -17.38 -17.45
CA GLY A 177 14.58 -18.47 -17.71
C GLY A 177 13.81 -19.00 -16.48
N GLY A 178 13.91 -18.31 -15.36
CA GLY A 178 13.13 -18.63 -14.15
C GLY A 178 13.85 -19.56 -13.16
N TRP A 179 13.18 -19.85 -12.05
CA TRP A 179 13.68 -20.75 -11.03
C TRP A 179 13.52 -22.22 -11.43
N PRO A 180 14.43 -23.12 -11.00
CA PRO A 180 14.14 -24.56 -10.96
C PRO A 180 12.85 -24.84 -10.18
N GLU A 181 12.08 -25.84 -10.60
CA GLU A 181 10.76 -26.14 -10.02
C GLU A 181 10.81 -26.38 -8.49
N LEU A 182 11.91 -26.98 -8.01
CA LEU A 182 12.19 -27.19 -6.58
C LEU A 182 12.14 -25.88 -5.78
N LEU A 183 12.75 -24.80 -6.29
CA LEU A 183 12.78 -23.50 -5.58
C LEU A 183 11.44 -22.80 -5.62
N ASN A 184 10.69 -22.90 -6.72
CA ASN A 184 9.31 -22.43 -6.79
C ASN A 184 8.44 -23.11 -5.72
N GLY A 185 8.64 -24.40 -5.47
CA GLY A 185 7.96 -25.17 -4.42
C GLY A 185 8.26 -24.69 -3.00
N VAL A 186 9.39 -23.99 -2.79
CA VAL A 186 9.76 -23.40 -1.49
C VAL A 186 9.20 -21.98 -1.34
N PHE A 187 9.32 -21.14 -2.37
CA PHE A 187 8.89 -19.75 -2.27
C PHE A 187 7.37 -19.60 -2.15
N ALA A 188 6.60 -20.40 -2.90
CA ALA A 188 5.15 -20.28 -2.93
C ALA A 188 4.48 -20.45 -1.55
N PRO A 189 4.75 -21.52 -0.76
CA PRO A 189 4.12 -21.67 0.56
C PRO A 189 4.56 -20.61 1.57
N ILE A 190 5.82 -20.13 1.50
CA ILE A 190 6.31 -19.03 2.36
C ILE A 190 5.60 -17.72 2.00
N GLY A 191 5.55 -17.40 0.71
CA GLY A 191 4.85 -16.20 0.20
C GLY A 191 3.36 -16.22 0.52
N ALA A 192 2.71 -17.38 0.47
CA ALA A 192 1.29 -17.53 0.80
C ALA A 192 0.95 -17.20 2.26
N THR A 193 1.93 -17.20 3.17
CA THR A 193 1.72 -16.75 4.56
C THR A 193 1.47 -15.25 4.67
N LEU A 194 1.81 -14.46 3.63
CA LEU A 194 1.63 -13.01 3.62
C LEU A 194 0.17 -12.63 3.82
N THR A 195 -0.72 -13.12 2.98
CA THR A 195 -2.14 -12.77 2.98
C THR A 195 -2.81 -12.94 4.35
N PRO A 196 -2.79 -14.13 5.00
CA PRO A 196 -3.45 -14.29 6.29
C PRO A 196 -2.78 -13.49 7.41
N LEU A 197 -1.46 -13.41 7.44
CA LEU A 197 -0.73 -12.69 8.50
C LEU A 197 -0.87 -11.17 8.36
N ALA A 198 -0.82 -10.63 7.14
CA ALA A 198 -1.02 -9.21 6.91
C ALA A 198 -2.42 -8.76 7.32
N LEU A 199 -3.46 -9.50 6.91
CA LEU A 199 -4.85 -9.19 7.29
C LEU A 199 -5.10 -9.34 8.78
N PHE A 200 -4.56 -10.39 9.41
CA PHE A 200 -4.63 -10.57 10.85
C PHE A 200 -3.94 -9.43 11.60
N SER A 201 -2.76 -9.00 11.14
CA SER A 201 -2.03 -7.86 11.70
C SER A 201 -2.81 -6.55 11.57
N VAL A 202 -3.45 -6.30 10.41
CA VAL A 202 -4.35 -5.16 10.22
C VAL A 202 -5.51 -5.24 11.21
N GLY A 203 -6.14 -6.40 11.36
CA GLY A 203 -7.21 -6.64 12.34
C GLY A 203 -6.79 -6.36 13.78
N LEU A 204 -5.59 -6.78 14.18
CA LEU A 204 -5.03 -6.50 15.52
C LEU A 204 -4.86 -4.99 15.80
N GLN A 205 -4.58 -4.21 14.75
CA GLN A 205 -4.36 -2.76 14.83
C GLN A 205 -5.66 -1.96 14.72
N PHE A 206 -6.80 -2.63 14.55
CA PHE A 206 -8.09 -1.99 14.38
C PHE A 206 -8.56 -1.35 15.69
N GLY A 207 -8.19 -0.08 15.91
CA GLY A 207 -8.63 0.74 17.00
C GLY A 207 -9.33 1.99 16.48
N PHE A 208 -10.67 2.03 16.58
CA PHE A 208 -11.44 3.21 16.23
C PHE A 208 -11.32 4.25 17.36
N HIS A 209 -10.48 5.25 17.18
CA HIS A 209 -10.40 6.40 18.08
C HIS A 209 -10.59 7.71 17.26
N PRO A 210 -11.80 7.98 16.75
CA PRO A 210 -12.05 9.22 16.03
C PRO A 210 -12.06 10.40 17.00
N GLY A 211 -11.02 11.21 16.97
CA GLY A 211 -11.04 12.53 17.59
C GLY A 211 -12.04 13.45 16.85
N HIS A 212 -13.08 13.89 17.53
CA HIS A 212 -14.18 14.66 16.94
C HIS A 212 -13.76 15.94 16.18
N ARG A 213 -12.55 16.43 16.36
CA ARG A 213 -12.10 17.74 15.84
C ARG A 213 -11.44 17.71 14.46
N GLN A 214 -11.24 16.53 13.83
CA GLN A 214 -10.39 16.41 12.63
C GLN A 214 -11.13 15.92 11.37
N TRP A 215 -12.44 15.71 11.44
CA TRP A 215 -13.22 15.16 10.33
C TRP A 215 -13.16 15.99 9.04
N GLY A 216 -13.09 17.32 9.15
CA GLY A 216 -12.98 18.16 7.95
C GLY A 216 -11.73 17.87 7.12
N ALA A 217 -10.56 17.80 7.75
CA ALA A 217 -9.31 17.47 7.06
C ALA A 217 -9.27 15.99 6.62
N ALA A 218 -9.78 15.08 7.46
CA ALA A 218 -9.86 13.66 7.14
C ALA A 218 -10.76 13.40 5.92
N SER A 219 -11.90 14.09 5.80
CA SER A 219 -12.81 13.96 4.64
C SER A 219 -12.15 14.36 3.33
N TRP A 220 -11.36 15.44 3.32
CA TRP A 220 -10.58 15.83 2.15
C TRP A 220 -9.56 14.76 1.77
N GLY A 221 -8.86 14.21 2.79
CA GLY A 221 -7.90 13.13 2.59
C GLY A 221 -8.54 11.87 2.02
N LEU A 222 -9.63 11.40 2.61
CA LEU A 222 -10.37 10.22 2.16
C LEU A 222 -11.03 10.43 0.79
N GLY A 223 -11.57 11.62 0.52
CA GLY A 223 -12.09 11.99 -0.80
C GLY A 223 -11.03 11.91 -1.89
N TRP A 224 -9.83 12.43 -1.63
CA TRP A 224 -8.71 12.24 -2.52
C TRP A 224 -8.38 10.75 -2.70
N LYS A 225 -8.13 10.05 -1.60
CA LYS A 225 -7.56 8.70 -1.62
C LYS A 225 -8.50 7.65 -2.24
N LEU A 226 -9.77 7.71 -1.89
CA LEU A 226 -10.72 6.67 -2.28
C LEU A 226 -11.52 6.99 -3.55
N LEU A 227 -11.52 8.26 -4.00
CA LEU A 227 -12.31 8.69 -5.16
C LEU A 227 -11.46 9.40 -6.22
N LEU A 228 -10.83 10.52 -5.89
CA LEU A 228 -10.15 11.35 -6.90
C LEU A 228 -8.87 10.71 -7.45
N ALA A 229 -8.05 10.09 -6.60
CA ALA A 229 -6.82 9.46 -7.05
C ALA A 229 -7.08 8.26 -7.99
N PRO A 230 -7.96 7.29 -7.66
CA PRO A 230 -8.29 6.22 -8.61
C PRO A 230 -8.97 6.72 -9.88
N LEU A 231 -9.83 7.74 -9.79
CA LEU A 231 -10.42 8.37 -10.98
C LEU A 231 -9.35 8.99 -11.88
N LEU A 232 -8.38 9.70 -11.30
CA LEU A 232 -7.27 10.28 -12.05
C LEU A 232 -6.41 9.21 -12.71
N CYS A 233 -6.15 8.10 -12.03
CA CYS A 233 -5.45 6.95 -12.60
C CYS A 233 -6.26 6.30 -13.74
N TRP A 234 -7.58 6.14 -13.56
CA TRP A 234 -8.44 5.63 -14.62
C TRP A 234 -8.44 6.53 -15.86
N VAL A 235 -8.53 7.86 -15.68
CA VAL A 235 -8.44 8.84 -16.78
C VAL A 235 -7.09 8.73 -17.49
N LEU A 236 -5.98 8.61 -16.72
CA LEU A 236 -4.64 8.41 -17.32
C LEU A 236 -4.61 7.14 -18.19
N GLY A 237 -5.14 6.03 -17.68
CA GLY A 237 -5.22 4.78 -18.44
C GLY A 237 -6.05 4.93 -19.72
N ALA A 238 -7.22 5.57 -19.65
CA ALA A 238 -8.08 5.82 -20.79
C ALA A 238 -7.38 6.69 -21.87
N ILE A 239 -6.68 7.74 -21.48
CA ILE A 239 -5.96 8.63 -22.40
C ILE A 239 -4.76 7.91 -23.06
N THR A 240 -4.08 7.05 -22.31
CA THR A 240 -2.88 6.35 -22.79
C THR A 240 -3.17 5.02 -23.48
N GLY A 241 -4.44 4.61 -23.56
CA GLY A 241 -4.86 3.36 -24.18
C GLY A 241 -4.51 2.11 -23.36
N VAL A 242 -4.19 2.25 -22.08
CA VAL A 242 -3.98 1.11 -21.19
C VAL A 242 -5.33 0.50 -20.83
N GLY A 243 -5.44 -0.83 -20.90
CA GLY A 243 -6.69 -1.54 -20.65
C GLY A 243 -6.53 -2.87 -19.92
N GLY A 244 -7.64 -3.60 -19.81
CA GLY A 244 -7.68 -4.94 -19.23
C GLY A 244 -7.20 -4.98 -17.78
N LEU A 245 -6.55 -6.10 -17.41
CA LEU A 245 -6.13 -6.35 -16.04
C LEU A 245 -5.10 -5.33 -15.51
N VAL A 246 -4.24 -4.81 -16.40
CA VAL A 246 -3.22 -3.82 -16.02
C VAL A 246 -3.87 -2.51 -15.55
N LEU A 247 -4.86 -2.01 -16.30
CA LEU A 247 -5.66 -0.84 -15.89
C LEU A 247 -6.36 -1.09 -14.56
N THR A 248 -7.09 -2.21 -14.48
CA THR A 248 -7.89 -2.56 -13.31
C THR A 248 -7.03 -2.62 -12.05
N VAL A 249 -5.92 -3.36 -12.09
CA VAL A 249 -5.04 -3.50 -10.92
C VAL A 249 -4.38 -2.16 -10.56
N GLY A 250 -3.91 -1.38 -11.54
CA GLY A 250 -3.32 -0.07 -11.28
C GLY A 250 -4.29 0.90 -10.58
N VAL A 251 -5.54 0.96 -11.07
CA VAL A 251 -6.59 1.80 -10.47
C VAL A 251 -7.00 1.31 -9.08
N LEU A 252 -7.18 -0.01 -8.90
CA LEU A 252 -7.53 -0.58 -7.60
C LEU A 252 -6.41 -0.38 -6.57
N GLN A 253 -5.14 -0.52 -6.96
CA GLN A 253 -4.00 -0.24 -6.07
C GLN A 253 -3.94 1.24 -5.68
N ALA A 254 -4.25 2.15 -6.61
CA ALA A 254 -4.37 3.58 -6.30
C ALA A 254 -5.53 3.87 -5.33
N ALA A 255 -6.62 3.10 -5.39
CA ALA A 255 -7.79 3.21 -4.52
C ALA A 255 -7.63 2.53 -3.14
N MET A 256 -6.54 1.76 -2.91
CA MET A 256 -6.34 1.10 -1.61
C MET A 256 -6.34 2.10 -0.47
N GLY A 257 -6.89 1.71 0.68
CA GLY A 257 -6.87 2.53 1.90
C GLY A 257 -5.47 3.03 2.24
N PRO A 258 -5.33 3.98 3.16
CA PRO A 258 -4.04 4.54 3.53
C PRO A 258 -3.04 3.47 4.02
N MET A 259 -1.74 3.71 3.74
CA MET A 259 -0.66 2.80 4.12
C MET A 259 -0.31 2.93 5.61
N VAL A 260 -0.22 1.81 6.32
CA VAL A 260 0.19 1.78 7.74
C VAL A 260 1.58 2.41 7.93
N SER A 261 2.55 2.06 7.07
CA SER A 261 3.91 2.62 7.14
C SER A 261 3.95 4.15 6.92
N ALA A 262 3.00 4.71 6.17
CA ALA A 262 2.89 6.16 6.01
C ALA A 262 2.41 6.86 7.30
N ALA A 263 1.50 6.23 8.04
CA ALA A 263 1.05 6.74 9.33
C ALA A 263 2.17 6.63 10.38
N ILE A 264 2.94 5.53 10.39
CA ILE A 264 4.13 5.39 11.25
C ILE A 264 5.15 6.47 10.91
N LEU A 265 5.41 6.73 9.63
CA LEU A 265 6.33 7.79 9.21
C LEU A 265 5.83 9.17 9.63
N ALA A 266 4.53 9.42 9.55
CA ALA A 266 3.93 10.67 10.03
C ALA A 266 4.10 10.84 11.54
N ASP A 267 3.97 9.75 12.32
CA ASP A 267 4.20 9.73 13.77
C ASP A 267 5.67 10.00 14.11
N GLU A 268 6.62 9.29 13.48
CA GLU A 268 8.07 9.49 13.67
C GLU A 268 8.52 10.93 13.43
N TYR A 269 7.85 11.64 12.51
CA TYR A 269 8.13 13.03 12.16
C TYR A 269 7.19 14.03 12.83
N GLU A 270 6.35 13.60 13.77
CA GLU A 270 5.43 14.43 14.53
C GLU A 270 4.44 15.24 13.65
N LEU A 271 3.95 14.61 12.58
CA LEU A 271 3.01 15.18 11.61
C LEU A 271 1.56 14.82 11.98
N GLU A 272 0.99 15.49 12.98
CA GLU A 272 -0.36 15.26 13.49
C GLU A 272 -0.77 13.77 13.56
N PRO A 273 -0.16 12.94 14.44
CA PRO A 273 -0.40 11.49 14.51
C PRO A 273 -1.87 11.12 14.66
N THR A 274 -2.63 11.91 15.39
CA THR A 274 -4.08 11.67 15.60
C THR A 274 -4.86 11.75 14.30
N LEU A 275 -4.55 12.72 13.42
CA LEU A 275 -5.17 12.83 12.09
C LEU A 275 -4.74 11.68 11.21
N ALA A 276 -3.44 11.38 11.16
CA ALA A 276 -2.89 10.29 10.36
C ALA A 276 -3.56 8.94 10.70
N ASN A 277 -3.68 8.63 12.01
CA ASN A 277 -4.32 7.41 12.48
C ASN A 277 -5.84 7.39 12.24
N THR A 278 -6.52 8.54 12.33
CA THR A 278 -7.95 8.63 12.00
C THR A 278 -8.19 8.33 10.52
N VAL A 279 -7.41 8.96 9.63
CA VAL A 279 -7.50 8.73 8.18
C VAL A 279 -7.14 7.29 7.83
N LEU A 280 -6.10 6.73 8.46
CA LEU A 280 -5.71 5.33 8.30
C LEU A 280 -6.86 4.38 8.65
N GLY A 281 -7.39 4.48 9.88
CA GLY A 281 -8.43 3.57 10.37
C GLY A 281 -9.72 3.64 9.53
N VAL A 282 -10.24 4.85 9.31
CA VAL A 282 -11.45 5.05 8.50
C VAL A 282 -11.22 4.65 7.05
N GLY A 283 -10.07 5.01 6.47
CA GLY A 283 -9.74 4.71 5.09
C GLY A 283 -9.61 3.21 4.81
N ILE A 284 -9.04 2.43 5.75
CA ILE A 284 -8.99 0.97 5.64
C ILE A 284 -10.41 0.38 5.61
N VAL A 285 -11.29 0.81 6.52
CA VAL A 285 -12.69 0.30 6.55
C VAL A 285 -13.43 0.63 5.26
N LEU A 286 -13.36 1.88 4.83
CA LEU A 286 -14.02 2.32 3.61
C LEU A 286 -13.47 1.61 2.38
N SER A 287 -12.17 1.33 2.32
CA SER A 287 -11.55 0.64 1.19
C SER A 287 -12.05 -0.80 1.01
N LEU A 288 -12.45 -1.48 2.08
CA LEU A 288 -13.06 -2.81 2.01
C LEU A 288 -14.40 -2.80 1.24
N ILE A 289 -15.06 -1.64 1.15
CA ILE A 289 -16.30 -1.45 0.39
C ILE A 289 -15.98 -0.84 -0.98
N THR A 290 -15.16 0.21 -1.03
CA THR A 290 -14.91 0.94 -2.27
C THR A 290 -14.09 0.13 -3.29
N ILE A 291 -13.21 -0.78 -2.85
CA ILE A 291 -12.42 -1.61 -3.78
C ILE A 291 -13.30 -2.63 -4.53
N PRO A 292 -14.13 -3.47 -3.89
CA PRO A 292 -15.05 -4.34 -4.63
C PRO A 292 -16.01 -3.58 -5.55
N LEU A 293 -16.54 -2.42 -5.11
CA LEU A 293 -17.39 -1.57 -5.94
C LEU A 293 -16.62 -1.01 -7.14
N GLY A 294 -15.39 -0.52 -6.93
CA GLY A 294 -14.51 -0.05 -7.99
C GLY A 294 -14.20 -1.15 -9.00
N ASN A 295 -13.98 -2.38 -8.53
CA ASN A 295 -13.77 -3.54 -9.40
C ASN A 295 -14.97 -3.81 -10.31
N LEU A 296 -16.19 -3.79 -9.77
CA LEU A 296 -17.41 -3.95 -10.57
C LEU A 296 -17.56 -2.85 -11.63
N LEU A 297 -17.20 -1.60 -11.30
CA LEU A 297 -17.27 -0.47 -12.25
C LEU A 297 -16.22 -0.58 -13.36
N LEU A 298 -15.10 -1.25 -13.11
CA LEU A 298 -14.03 -1.48 -14.09
C LEU A 298 -14.28 -2.74 -14.96
N GLY A 299 -15.39 -3.42 -14.79
CA GLY A 299 -15.78 -4.60 -15.59
C GLY A 299 -15.15 -5.90 -15.09
N GLY A 300 -14.79 -5.96 -13.80
CA GLY A 300 -14.24 -7.14 -13.12
C GLY A 300 -15.30 -8.02 -12.48
#